data_5ae6fbc20ff425e83d82c29fcb437f5a
#
_entry.id   5ae6fbc20ff425e83d82c29fcb437f5a
#
_cell.length_a   1.000
_cell.length_b   1.000
_cell.length_c   1.000
_cell.angle_alpha   90.00
_cell.angle_beta   90.00
_cell.angle_gamma   90.00
#
_symmetry.space_group_name_H-M   'P 1'
#
loop_
_entity.id
_entity.type
_entity.pdbx_description
1 polymer ?
#
loop_
_entity_poly.entity_id
_entity_poly.type
_entity_poly.pdbx_seq_one_letter_code
_entity_poly.pdbx_strand_id
1 'polypeptide(L)'
;MINNLTLVGRLTRDPELRYTKSSMAVCSFTLAVDREMSKERREEAIANNYPTADFPRIVVWGKMGEVCSKYLQKGSLCAIVGKIQTGSYKDKDGKMVYTTDVRADRVRFLDTKSSGDNNKAYNNITNIDDYFDDDFVEIDDNIPF
;
A
#
# COMPACT_ATOMS: atom_id res chain seq x y z
N MET A 1 -18.52 15.43 -3.53
CA MET A 1 -17.95 14.18 -4.06
C MET A 1 -17.12 13.51 -2.98
N ILE A 2 -17.11 12.18 -2.93
CA ILE A 2 -16.40 11.42 -1.91
C ILE A 2 -15.48 10.42 -2.61
N ASN A 3 -14.20 10.39 -2.23
CA ASN A 3 -13.24 9.40 -2.68
C ASN A 3 -12.34 9.03 -1.48
N ASN A 4 -12.75 8.00 -0.77
CA ASN A 4 -12.08 7.55 0.45
C ASN A 4 -12.26 6.04 0.60
N LEU A 5 -11.20 5.37 0.99
CA LEU A 5 -11.23 3.93 1.27
C LEU A 5 -10.29 3.57 2.40
N THR A 6 -10.57 2.46 3.03
CA THR A 6 -9.71 1.84 4.04
C THR A 6 -9.54 0.37 3.68
N LEU A 7 -8.30 -0.09 3.64
CA LEU A 7 -7.94 -1.48 3.36
C LEU A 7 -7.05 -2.02 4.47
N VAL A 8 -7.26 -3.28 4.82
CA VAL A 8 -6.36 -4.05 5.67
C VAL A 8 -5.98 -5.31 4.91
N GLY A 9 -4.70 -5.56 4.79
CA GLY A 9 -4.22 -6.73 4.05
C GLY A 9 -2.73 -6.97 4.24
N ARG A 10 -2.26 -8.03 3.59
CA ARG A 10 -0.84 -8.43 3.62
C ARG A 10 -0.17 -8.13 2.29
N LEU A 11 1.08 -7.70 2.34
CA LEU A 11 1.86 -7.50 1.13
C LEU A 11 2.09 -8.85 0.42
N THR A 12 1.86 -8.85 -0.88
CA THR A 12 2.09 -10.04 -1.72
C THR A 12 3.56 -10.25 -2.07
N ARG A 13 4.36 -9.19 -2.02
CA ARG A 13 5.80 -9.16 -2.25
C ARG A 13 6.42 -7.96 -1.56
N ASP A 14 7.74 -7.87 -1.55
CA ASP A 14 8.44 -6.71 -0.99
C ASP A 14 8.05 -5.42 -1.71
N PRO A 15 7.95 -4.28 -0.99
CA PRO A 15 7.65 -3.01 -1.62
C PRO A 15 8.78 -2.55 -2.52
N GLU A 16 8.42 -1.83 -3.58
CA GLU A 16 9.36 -1.23 -4.52
C GLU A 16 9.43 0.27 -4.29
N LEU A 17 10.64 0.78 -4.02
CA LEU A 17 10.91 2.19 -3.84
C LEU A 17 11.58 2.78 -5.09
N ARG A 18 11.04 3.86 -5.59
CA ARG A 18 11.61 4.64 -6.69
C ARG A 18 11.64 6.11 -6.33
N TYR A 19 12.46 6.86 -7.03
CA TYR A 19 12.53 8.31 -6.93
C TYR A 19 12.16 8.95 -8.28
N THR A 20 11.35 9.99 -8.22
CA THR A 20 11.03 10.78 -9.42
C THR A 20 12.21 11.64 -9.83
N LYS A 21 12.12 12.29 -11.02
CA LYS A 21 13.14 13.23 -11.49
C LYS A 21 13.35 14.40 -10.53
N SER A 22 12.33 14.78 -9.77
CA SER A 22 12.39 15.80 -8.71
C SER A 22 12.85 15.25 -7.36
N SER A 23 13.37 14.01 -7.32
CA SER A 23 13.86 13.32 -6.12
C SER A 23 12.78 13.03 -5.07
N MET A 24 11.52 12.95 -5.47
CA MET A 24 10.43 12.54 -4.59
C MET A 24 10.33 11.01 -4.53
N ALA A 25 10.27 10.45 -3.33
CA ALA A 25 10.12 9.02 -3.11
C ALA A 25 8.72 8.54 -3.51
N VAL A 26 8.66 7.41 -4.18
CA VAL A 26 7.41 6.69 -4.52
C VAL A 26 7.59 5.22 -4.17
N CYS A 27 6.84 4.75 -3.20
CA CYS A 27 6.81 3.34 -2.82
C CYS A 27 5.54 2.70 -3.35
N SER A 28 5.66 1.56 -3.99
CA SER A 28 4.51 0.79 -4.47
C SER A 28 4.56 -0.66 -4.00
N PHE A 29 3.41 -1.18 -3.65
CA PHE A 29 3.24 -2.58 -3.28
C PHE A 29 1.80 -3.03 -3.55
N THR A 30 1.58 -4.33 -3.55
CA THR A 30 0.26 -4.93 -3.74
C THR A 30 -0.17 -5.61 -2.45
N LEU A 31 -1.38 -5.31 -2.00
CA LEU A 31 -2.00 -6.00 -0.87
C LEU A 31 -2.83 -7.17 -1.33
N ALA A 32 -2.84 -8.23 -0.54
CA ALA A 32 -3.88 -9.25 -0.58
C ALA A 32 -4.93 -8.88 0.48
N VAL A 33 -6.12 -8.55 0.03
CA VAL A 33 -7.26 -8.19 0.87
C VAL A 33 -8.30 -9.29 0.75
N ASP A 34 -8.49 -10.06 1.82
CA ASP A 34 -9.44 -11.16 1.81
C ASP A 34 -10.88 -10.67 1.61
N ARG A 35 -11.63 -11.37 0.76
CA ARG A 35 -13.05 -11.13 0.60
C ARG A 35 -13.81 -11.70 1.79
N GLU A 36 -14.76 -10.95 2.29
CA GLU A 36 -15.70 -11.46 3.30
C GLU A 36 -16.59 -12.52 2.68
N MET A 37 -16.47 -13.74 3.17
CA MET A 37 -17.31 -14.85 2.75
C MET A 37 -17.39 -15.90 3.85
N SER A 38 -18.50 -16.63 3.88
CA SER A 38 -18.65 -17.76 4.79
C SER A 38 -17.61 -18.84 4.52
N LYS A 39 -17.35 -19.68 5.51
CA LYS A 39 -16.43 -20.81 5.35
C LYS A 39 -16.83 -21.70 4.18
N GLU A 40 -18.12 -21.98 4.01
CA GLU A 40 -18.65 -22.80 2.94
C GLU A 40 -18.40 -22.17 1.56
N ARG A 41 -18.65 -20.87 1.41
CA ARG A 41 -18.37 -20.13 0.17
C ARG A 41 -16.89 -20.09 -0.16
N ARG A 42 -16.04 -19.96 0.85
CA ARG A 42 -14.58 -19.96 0.66
C ARG A 42 -14.11 -21.32 0.17
N GLU A 43 -14.56 -22.40 0.75
CA GLU A 43 -14.24 -23.76 0.34
C GLU A 43 -14.70 -24.02 -1.10
N GLU A 44 -15.92 -23.62 -1.44
CA GLU A 44 -16.47 -23.72 -2.80
C GLU A 44 -15.66 -22.88 -3.81
N ALA A 45 -15.28 -21.65 -3.45
CA ALA A 45 -14.46 -20.79 -4.29
C ALA A 45 -13.08 -21.40 -4.56
N ILE A 46 -12.44 -21.96 -3.55
CA ILE A 46 -11.15 -22.65 -3.69
C ILE A 46 -11.29 -23.87 -4.59
N ALA A 47 -12.34 -24.67 -4.39
CA ALA A 47 -12.60 -25.86 -5.21
C ALA A 47 -12.83 -25.52 -6.69
N ASN A 48 -13.42 -24.38 -6.98
CA ASN A 48 -13.75 -23.92 -8.34
C ASN A 48 -12.74 -22.91 -8.92
N ASN A 49 -11.60 -22.69 -8.26
CA ASN A 49 -10.57 -21.73 -8.64
C ASN A 49 -11.08 -20.28 -8.78
N TYR A 50 -12.08 -19.89 -8.00
CA TYR A 50 -12.51 -18.50 -7.90
C TYR A 50 -11.64 -17.73 -6.90
N PRO A 51 -11.40 -16.43 -7.14
CA PRO A 51 -10.59 -15.62 -6.22
C PRO A 51 -11.26 -15.45 -4.86
N THR A 52 -10.48 -15.58 -3.80
CA THR A 52 -10.91 -15.34 -2.41
C THR A 52 -10.36 -14.05 -1.82
N ALA A 53 -9.53 -13.35 -2.59
CA ALA A 53 -8.92 -12.08 -2.22
C ALA A 53 -8.90 -11.13 -3.40
N ASP A 54 -8.83 -9.86 -3.10
CA ASP A 54 -8.55 -8.80 -4.06
C ASP A 54 -7.11 -8.30 -3.89
N PHE A 55 -6.52 -7.79 -4.97
CA PHE A 55 -5.12 -7.43 -5.03
C PHE A 55 -4.92 -5.98 -5.49
N PRO A 56 -5.35 -4.97 -4.70
CA PRO A 56 -5.14 -3.58 -5.05
C PRO A 56 -3.66 -3.19 -4.98
N ARG A 57 -3.23 -2.38 -5.95
CA ARG A 57 -1.92 -1.76 -5.94
C ARG A 57 -1.98 -0.49 -5.10
N ILE A 58 -1.04 -0.35 -4.17
CA ILE A 58 -0.92 0.78 -3.27
C ILE A 58 0.29 1.62 -3.70
N VAL A 59 0.11 2.93 -3.73
CA VAL A 59 1.16 3.90 -4.02
C VAL A 59 1.26 4.86 -2.84
N VAL A 60 2.46 4.99 -2.31
CA VAL A 60 2.77 5.83 -1.14
C VAL A 60 3.86 6.82 -1.52
N TRP A 61 3.58 8.10 -1.41
CA TRP A 61 4.48 9.17 -1.78
C TRP A 61 5.26 9.72 -0.60
N GLY A 62 6.46 10.23 -0.88
CA GLY A 62 7.27 10.99 0.04
C GLY A 62 7.90 10.17 1.15
N LYS A 63 8.09 10.79 2.29
CA LYS A 63 8.75 10.18 3.45
C LYS A 63 8.03 8.92 3.96
N MET A 64 6.71 8.93 3.94
CA MET A 64 5.93 7.75 4.29
C MET A 64 6.21 6.57 3.37
N GLY A 65 6.44 6.83 2.08
CA GLY A 65 6.88 5.82 1.11
C GLY A 65 8.24 5.23 1.45
N GLU A 66 9.19 6.05 1.86
CA GLU A 66 10.51 5.59 2.32
C GLU A 66 10.39 4.71 3.56
N VAL A 67 9.57 5.12 4.52
CA VAL A 67 9.29 4.35 5.75
C VAL A 67 8.66 3.00 5.41
N CYS A 68 7.66 2.97 4.52
CA CYS A 68 7.05 1.73 4.06
C CYS A 68 8.07 0.78 3.41
N SER A 69 8.91 1.31 2.54
CA SER A 69 9.96 0.52 1.89
C SER A 69 10.94 -0.09 2.90
N LYS A 70 11.24 0.62 3.97
CA LYS A 70 12.19 0.19 4.98
C LYS A 70 11.63 -0.87 5.92
N TYR A 71 10.37 -0.79 6.28
CA TYR A 71 9.77 -1.61 7.34
C TYR A 71 8.79 -2.67 6.87
N LEU A 72 8.22 -2.54 5.68
CA LEU A 72 7.33 -3.54 5.10
C LEU A 72 8.12 -4.56 4.28
N GLN A 73 7.65 -5.78 4.29
CA GLN A 73 8.16 -6.87 3.48
C GLN A 73 7.01 -7.77 3.04
N LYS A 74 7.29 -8.72 2.16
CA LYS A 74 6.31 -9.76 1.78
C LYS A 74 5.68 -10.38 3.02
N GLY A 75 4.36 -10.42 3.06
CA GLY A 75 3.58 -10.98 4.15
C GLY A 75 3.26 -10.02 5.30
N SER A 76 3.87 -8.84 5.35
CA SER A 76 3.54 -7.82 6.37
C SER A 76 2.08 -7.42 6.32
N LEU A 77 1.46 -7.32 7.48
CA LEU A 77 0.08 -6.86 7.65
C LEU A 77 0.08 -5.35 7.87
N CYS A 78 -0.71 -4.63 7.09
CA CYS A 78 -0.88 -3.19 7.28
C CYS A 78 -2.30 -2.74 6.97
N ALA A 79 -2.64 -1.57 7.49
CA ALA A 79 -3.86 -0.85 7.16
C ALA A 79 -3.51 0.39 6.34
N ILE A 80 -4.30 0.63 5.30
CA ILE A 80 -4.17 1.77 4.41
C ILE A 80 -5.44 2.60 4.48
N VAL A 81 -5.30 3.89 4.67
CA VAL A 81 -6.35 4.87 4.44
C VAL A 81 -5.93 5.72 3.25
N GLY A 82 -6.78 5.84 2.26
CA GLY A 82 -6.43 6.56 1.05
C GLY A 82 -7.61 6.77 0.12
N LYS A 83 -7.29 6.98 -1.13
CA LYS A 83 -8.24 7.24 -2.21
C LYS A 83 -7.86 6.49 -3.47
N ILE A 84 -8.85 6.26 -4.32
CA ILE A 84 -8.62 5.69 -5.66
C ILE A 84 -8.08 6.79 -6.56
N GLN A 85 -7.04 6.47 -7.30
CA GLN A 85 -6.46 7.33 -8.32
C GLN A 85 -6.32 6.57 -9.61
N THR A 86 -6.83 7.13 -10.70
CA THR A 86 -6.69 6.57 -12.03
C THR A 86 -5.66 7.34 -12.82
N GLY A 87 -5.03 6.65 -13.77
CA GLY A 87 -4.06 7.25 -14.66
C GLY A 87 -4.01 6.50 -15.99
N SER A 88 -3.18 6.99 -16.89
CA SER A 88 -2.93 6.31 -18.16
C SER A 88 -1.53 6.62 -18.66
N TYR A 89 -0.94 5.68 -19.39
CA TYR A 89 0.32 5.86 -20.08
C TYR A 89 0.32 5.06 -21.39
N LYS A 90 1.20 5.41 -22.29
CA LYS A 90 1.43 4.64 -23.52
C LYS A 90 2.52 3.60 -23.27
N ASP A 91 2.26 2.36 -23.64
CA ASP A 91 3.26 1.30 -23.60
C ASP A 91 4.25 1.43 -24.79
N LYS A 92 5.20 0.50 -24.87
CA LYS A 92 6.20 0.44 -25.95
C LYS A 92 5.60 0.30 -27.34
N ASP A 93 4.40 -0.31 -27.44
CA ASP A 93 3.67 -0.54 -28.69
C ASP A 93 2.73 0.63 -29.05
N GLY A 94 2.74 1.71 -28.27
CA GLY A 94 1.87 2.86 -28.47
C GLY A 94 0.43 2.67 -28.00
N LYS A 95 0.11 1.57 -27.33
CA LYS A 95 -1.21 1.33 -26.76
C LYS A 95 -1.39 2.08 -25.44
N MET A 96 -2.60 2.63 -25.23
CA MET A 96 -2.95 3.24 -23.95
C MET A 96 -3.17 2.15 -22.90
N VAL A 97 -2.45 2.29 -21.79
CA VAL A 97 -2.64 1.47 -20.57
C VAL A 97 -3.28 2.32 -19.50
N TYR A 98 -4.42 1.88 -19.00
CA TYR A 98 -5.15 2.55 -17.92
C TYR A 98 -4.81 1.90 -16.59
N THR A 99 -4.58 2.72 -15.59
CA THR A 99 -4.26 2.27 -14.24
C THR A 99 -5.32 2.72 -13.26
N THR A 100 -5.56 1.90 -12.25
CA THR A 100 -6.40 2.22 -11.09
C THR A 100 -5.64 1.78 -9.85
N ASP A 101 -5.13 2.76 -9.13
CA ASP A 101 -4.29 2.54 -7.95
C ASP A 101 -4.97 3.12 -6.69
N VAL A 102 -4.53 2.69 -5.55
CA VAL A 102 -4.86 3.29 -4.26
C VAL A 102 -3.71 4.19 -3.84
N ARG A 103 -3.94 5.49 -3.78
CA ARG A 103 -3.00 6.43 -3.21
C ARG A 103 -3.20 6.49 -1.71
N ALA A 104 -2.19 6.06 -0.96
CA ALA A 104 -2.25 6.03 0.49
C ALA A 104 -2.03 7.43 1.07
N ASP A 105 -2.95 7.85 1.94
CA ASP A 105 -2.79 9.04 2.78
C ASP A 105 -2.17 8.68 4.12
N ARG A 106 -2.48 7.48 4.62
CA ARG A 106 -1.94 6.93 5.87
C ARG A 106 -1.68 5.43 5.74
N VAL A 107 -0.61 4.99 6.39
CA VAL A 107 -0.25 3.57 6.50
C VAL A 107 -0.03 3.25 7.98
N ARG A 108 -0.64 2.16 8.45
CA ARG A 108 -0.44 1.63 9.81
C ARG A 108 0.11 0.22 9.72
N PHE A 109 1.19 -0.04 10.45
CA PHE A 109 1.79 -1.36 10.54
C PHE A 109 1.08 -2.15 11.64
N LEU A 110 0.53 -3.31 11.29
CA LEU A 110 -0.32 -4.10 12.19
C LEU A 110 0.30 -5.43 12.62
N ASP A 111 1.50 -5.76 12.14
CA ASP A 111 2.16 -6.98 12.56
C ASP A 111 2.49 -6.95 14.06
N THR A 112 1.99 -7.95 14.77
CA THR A 112 2.42 -8.21 16.13
C THR A 112 3.80 -8.82 16.11
N LYS A 113 4.65 -8.43 17.04
CA LYS A 113 5.98 -9.00 17.21
C LYS A 113 5.87 -10.52 17.37
N SER A 114 6.25 -11.26 16.35
CA SER A 114 6.63 -12.65 16.56
C SER A 114 8.03 -12.66 17.15
N SER A 115 8.20 -13.40 18.24
CA SER A 115 9.44 -13.59 18.97
C SER A 115 10.56 -14.08 18.04
N GLY A 116 11.43 -13.17 17.64
CA GLY A 116 12.61 -13.44 16.82
C GLY A 116 13.38 -12.15 16.53
N ASP A 117 14.48 -12.02 17.14
CA ASP A 117 15.68 -11.14 17.07
C ASP A 117 15.67 -9.77 16.32
N ASN A 118 14.54 -9.24 15.84
CA ASN A 118 14.44 -7.89 15.27
C ASN A 118 13.76 -6.88 16.21
N ASN A 119 13.86 -7.10 17.50
CA ASN A 119 13.19 -6.31 18.54
C ASN A 119 13.62 -4.83 18.65
N LYS A 120 14.70 -4.43 17.97
CA LYS A 120 15.20 -3.04 18.10
C LYS A 120 14.57 -2.05 17.11
N ALA A 121 14.10 -2.50 15.97
CA ALA A 121 13.54 -1.61 14.95
C ALA A 121 12.09 -1.20 15.24
N TYR A 122 11.29 -2.10 15.80
CA TYR A 122 9.88 -1.84 16.08
C TYR A 122 9.63 -1.03 17.36
N ASN A 123 10.54 -1.07 18.34
CA ASN A 123 10.37 -0.29 19.57
C ASN A 123 10.51 1.23 19.35
N ASN A 124 11.10 1.63 18.23
CA ASN A 124 11.18 3.05 17.85
C ASN A 124 9.98 3.53 17.01
N ILE A 125 9.07 2.62 16.63
CA ILE A 125 7.95 2.93 15.72
C ILE A 125 6.64 3.16 16.49
N THR A 126 6.62 2.97 17.81
CA THR A 126 5.42 3.26 18.62
C THR A 126 4.99 4.72 18.57
N ASN A 127 5.85 5.59 18.03
CA ASN A 127 5.59 7.01 17.84
C ASN A 127 5.70 7.41 16.36
N ILE A 128 5.11 6.61 15.46
CA ILE A 128 4.98 7.01 14.04
C ILE A 128 4.19 8.33 13.94
N ASP A 129 3.28 8.57 14.85
CA ASP A 129 2.54 9.84 14.91
C ASP A 129 3.48 11.05 15.13
N ASP A 130 4.61 10.87 15.82
CA ASP A 130 5.60 11.95 16.01
C ASP A 130 6.39 12.26 14.72
N TYR A 131 6.44 11.34 13.76
CA TYR A 131 7.09 11.58 12.46
C TYR A 131 6.17 12.26 11.44
N PHE A 132 4.87 12.25 11.68
CA PHE A 132 3.88 12.77 10.73
C PHE A 132 3.26 14.10 11.14
N ASP A 133 3.45 14.55 12.40
CA ASP A 133 2.84 15.79 12.89
C ASP A 133 3.56 17.08 12.46
N ASP A 134 4.85 17.00 12.07
CA ASP A 134 5.63 18.22 11.79
C ASP A 134 5.81 18.57 10.31
N ASP A 135 5.48 17.66 9.38
CA ASP A 135 5.67 17.88 7.94
C ASP A 135 4.45 17.48 7.11
N PHE A 136 3.27 17.94 7.50
CA PHE A 136 2.13 17.90 6.60
C PHE A 136 2.35 18.96 5.49
N VAL A 137 3.21 18.63 4.53
CA VAL A 137 3.26 19.38 3.29
C VAL A 137 1.98 19.09 2.54
N GLU A 138 1.10 20.08 2.45
CA GLU A 138 0.01 20.06 1.48
C GLU A 138 0.64 19.71 0.13
N ILE A 139 0.34 18.52 -0.36
CA ILE A 139 0.78 18.13 -1.69
C ILE A 139 -0.04 18.95 -2.66
N ASP A 140 0.63 19.87 -3.34
CA ASP A 140 0.04 20.62 -4.44
C ASP A 140 -0.61 19.67 -5.44
N ASP A 141 -1.91 19.83 -5.66
CA ASP A 141 -2.70 19.01 -6.58
C ASP A 141 -2.23 19.10 -8.05
N ASN A 142 -1.18 19.83 -8.32
CA ASN A 142 -0.61 20.08 -9.65
C ASN A 142 0.55 19.15 -10.04
N ILE A 143 0.74 18.01 -9.40
CA ILE A 143 1.78 17.07 -9.82
C ILE A 143 1.28 16.33 -11.07
N PRO A 144 1.88 16.55 -12.25
CA PRO A 144 1.53 15.80 -13.45
C PRO A 144 2.03 14.35 -13.30
N PHE A 145 1.14 13.43 -13.50
CA PHE A 145 1.45 12.01 -13.58
C PHE A 145 1.90 11.62 -14.99
#